data_de5ca6c83df4d6f8485629c4b3a11226
#
_entry.id   de5ca6c83df4d6f8485629c4b3a11226
#
_cell.length_a   1.000
_cell.length_b   1.000
_cell.length_c   1.000
_cell.angle_alpha   90.00
_cell.angle_beta   90.00
_cell.angle_gamma   90.00
#
_symmetry.space_group_name_H-M   'P 1'
#
loop_
_entity.id
_entity.type
_entity.pdbx_description
1 polymer ?
#
loop_
_entity_poly.entity_id
_entity_poly.type
_entity_poly.pdbx_seq_one_letter_code
_entity_poly.pdbx_strand_id
1 'polypeptide(L)'
;MMDDFGGAKLLLFLGPQIVVLRRDEKPDIPWPGRLDLPGGGREGRESAEACVLRETFEEIGLVLDVRDLVWQARFKRGVFFAAHLPEDTAQKIVFGSEGQGWLLMTPTEYVQHPKAIPHFADMVRRYLDQALG
;
A
#
# COMPACT_ATOMS: atom_id res chain seq x y z
N MET A 1 23.20 -12.54 -1.39
CA MET A 1 22.10 -13.36 -0.84
C MET A 1 20.80 -12.93 -1.46
N MET A 2 19.97 -13.88 -1.85
CA MET A 2 18.68 -13.58 -2.44
C MET A 2 17.72 -13.05 -1.38
N ASP A 3 17.01 -11.98 -1.71
CA ASP A 3 16.01 -11.41 -0.84
C ASP A 3 14.78 -12.33 -0.80
N ASP A 4 14.40 -12.76 0.39
CA ASP A 4 13.27 -13.67 0.58
C ASP A 4 12.02 -12.91 1.03
N PHE A 5 11.37 -12.24 0.08
CA PHE A 5 10.12 -11.58 0.36
C PHE A 5 8.99 -12.16 -0.49
N GLY A 6 7.76 -12.11 0.02
CA GLY A 6 6.58 -12.63 -0.68
C GLY A 6 5.74 -11.58 -1.34
N GLY A 7 5.80 -10.35 -0.87
CA GLY A 7 5.02 -9.25 -1.42
C GLY A 7 5.48 -7.91 -0.91
N ALA A 8 4.91 -6.85 -1.49
CA ALA A 8 5.27 -5.48 -1.13
C ALA A 8 4.04 -4.59 -1.12
N LYS A 9 3.99 -3.67 -0.15
CA LYS A 9 2.89 -2.74 0.04
C LYS A 9 3.40 -1.30 0.09
N LEU A 10 2.55 -0.36 -0.26
CA LEU A 10 2.91 1.04 -0.35
C LEU A 10 2.02 1.89 0.57
N LEU A 11 2.66 2.64 1.46
CA LEU A 11 2.01 3.72 2.19
C LEU A 11 2.04 4.93 1.25
N LEU A 12 0.98 5.11 0.47
CA LEU A 12 0.94 6.14 -0.56
C LEU A 12 0.18 7.36 -0.04
N PHE A 13 0.93 8.42 0.22
CA PHE A 13 0.35 9.68 0.69
C PHE A 13 0.09 10.59 -0.50
N LEU A 14 -1.15 11.09 -0.59
CA LEU A 14 -1.53 12.13 -1.54
C LEU A 14 -1.88 13.36 -0.70
N GLY A 15 -0.92 14.26 -0.52
CA GLY A 15 -1.07 15.31 0.45
C GLY A 15 -1.22 14.72 1.86
N PRO A 16 -2.21 15.15 2.65
CA PRO A 16 -2.38 14.69 4.04
C PRO A 16 -3.09 13.34 4.18
N GLN A 17 -3.53 12.73 3.08
CA GLN A 17 -4.31 11.50 3.12
C GLN A 17 -3.57 10.34 2.48
N ILE A 18 -3.91 9.11 2.88
CA ILE A 18 -3.34 7.92 2.26
C ILE A 18 -4.38 7.22 1.39
N VAL A 19 -3.88 6.53 0.38
CA VAL A 19 -4.72 5.72 -0.51
C VAL A 19 -4.97 4.36 0.15
N VAL A 20 -6.24 3.99 0.24
CA VAL A 20 -6.70 2.75 0.86
C VAL A 20 -7.53 2.00 -0.16
N LEU A 21 -7.39 0.68 -0.19
CA LEU A 21 -8.15 -0.18 -1.09
C LEU A 21 -9.08 -1.05 -0.26
N ARG A 22 -10.33 -1.22 -0.72
CA ARG A 22 -11.29 -2.10 -0.06
C ARG A 22 -11.25 -3.46 -0.75
N ARG A 23 -10.91 -4.49 0.00
CA ARG A 23 -10.85 -5.86 -0.53
C ARG A 23 -12.24 -6.40 -0.80
N ASP A 24 -12.33 -7.36 -1.71
CA ASP A 24 -13.59 -8.08 -1.96
C ASP A 24 -14.04 -8.81 -0.70
N GLU A 25 -15.35 -9.03 -0.58
CA GLU A 25 -15.93 -9.77 0.54
C GLU A 25 -16.13 -11.24 0.18
N LYS A 26 -15.12 -11.84 -0.46
CA LYS A 26 -15.16 -13.25 -0.82
C LYS A 26 -14.59 -14.08 0.33
N PRO A 27 -15.26 -15.16 0.74
CA PRO A 27 -14.81 -15.94 1.90
C PRO A 27 -13.52 -16.72 1.66
N ASP A 28 -13.13 -16.90 0.42
CA ASP A 28 -11.94 -17.68 0.04
C ASP A 28 -10.67 -16.86 -0.09
N ILE A 29 -10.71 -15.54 0.16
CA ILE A 29 -9.51 -14.69 0.12
C ILE A 29 -9.12 -14.27 1.53
N PRO A 30 -7.82 -13.95 1.75
CA PRO A 30 -7.38 -13.39 3.02
C PRO A 30 -8.02 -12.02 3.27
N TRP A 31 -8.36 -11.75 4.53
CA TRP A 31 -8.85 -10.44 4.96
C TRP A 31 -10.03 -9.92 4.12
N PRO A 32 -11.11 -10.69 3.96
CA PRO A 32 -12.23 -10.25 3.11
C PRO A 32 -12.86 -8.96 3.66
N GLY A 33 -13.19 -8.04 2.74
CA GLY A 33 -13.86 -6.78 3.07
C GLY A 33 -13.03 -5.79 3.87
N ARG A 34 -11.76 -6.09 4.13
CA ARG A 34 -10.89 -5.23 4.94
C ARG A 34 -10.27 -4.12 4.11
N LEU A 35 -9.71 -3.13 4.82
CA LEU A 35 -9.05 -1.99 4.21
C LEU A 35 -7.56 -2.29 4.06
N ASP A 36 -7.14 -2.32 2.81
CA ASP A 36 -5.81 -2.73 2.36
C ASP A 36 -5.04 -1.50 1.85
N LEU A 37 -3.77 -1.70 1.58
CA LEU A 37 -2.89 -0.69 0.96
C LEU A 37 -2.50 -1.16 -0.43
N PRO A 38 -2.12 -0.23 -1.34
CA PRO A 38 -1.64 -0.63 -2.66
C PRO A 38 -0.45 -1.58 -2.54
N GLY A 39 -0.37 -2.53 -3.46
CA GLY A 39 0.70 -3.52 -3.47
C GLY A 39 0.15 -4.93 -3.52
N GLY A 40 1.04 -5.91 -3.62
CA GLY A 40 0.61 -7.30 -3.72
C GLY A 40 1.77 -8.26 -3.79
N GLY A 41 1.51 -9.46 -4.34
CA GLY A 41 2.46 -10.55 -4.35
C GLY A 41 3.59 -10.38 -5.35
N ARG A 42 4.75 -10.88 -4.97
CA ARG A 42 5.92 -10.93 -5.83
C ARG A 42 5.68 -11.87 -7.01
N GLU A 43 6.12 -11.46 -8.19
CA GLU A 43 6.11 -12.31 -9.37
C GLU A 43 7.54 -12.59 -9.81
N GLY A 44 7.86 -13.87 -9.98
CA GLY A 44 9.17 -14.29 -10.45
C GLY A 44 10.28 -13.76 -9.55
N ARG A 45 11.26 -13.12 -10.18
CA ARG A 45 12.45 -12.62 -9.48
C ARG A 45 12.46 -11.10 -9.33
N GLU A 46 11.31 -10.47 -9.40
CA GLU A 46 11.29 -9.01 -9.26
C GLU A 46 11.80 -8.58 -7.88
N SER A 47 12.42 -7.40 -7.83
CA SER A 47 12.80 -6.79 -6.57
C SER A 47 11.53 -6.32 -5.84
N ALA A 48 11.67 -6.00 -4.56
CA ALA A 48 10.55 -5.46 -3.80
C ALA A 48 10.07 -4.14 -4.41
N GLU A 49 10.99 -3.30 -4.87
CA GLU A 49 10.66 -2.05 -5.55
C GLU A 49 9.85 -2.30 -6.82
N ALA A 50 10.34 -3.20 -7.68
CA ALA A 50 9.62 -3.53 -8.92
C ALA A 50 8.23 -4.09 -8.63
N CYS A 51 8.13 -4.93 -7.60
CA CYS A 51 6.87 -5.53 -7.18
C CYS A 51 5.85 -4.46 -6.79
N VAL A 52 6.23 -3.54 -5.90
CA VAL A 52 5.31 -2.52 -5.42
C VAL A 52 4.90 -1.55 -6.53
N LEU A 53 5.83 -1.22 -7.43
CA LEU A 53 5.53 -0.31 -8.54
C LEU A 53 4.57 -0.97 -9.53
N ARG A 54 4.79 -2.23 -9.85
CA ARG A 54 3.91 -2.98 -10.76
C ARG A 54 2.51 -3.13 -10.17
N GLU A 55 2.41 -3.57 -8.93
CA GLU A 55 1.12 -3.79 -8.29
C GLU A 55 0.33 -2.48 -8.14
N THR A 56 1.00 -1.40 -7.79
CA THR A 56 0.36 -0.09 -7.66
C THR A 56 -0.23 0.34 -9.00
N PHE A 57 0.53 0.15 -10.09
CA PHE A 57 0.01 0.47 -11.42
C PHE A 57 -1.20 -0.39 -11.78
N GLU A 58 -1.15 -1.69 -11.50
CA GLU A 58 -2.26 -2.61 -11.81
C GLU A 58 -3.51 -2.25 -11.04
N GLU A 59 -3.38 -1.82 -9.80
CA GLU A 59 -4.52 -1.58 -8.93
C GLU A 59 -5.14 -0.20 -9.10
N ILE A 60 -4.33 0.83 -9.27
CA ILE A 60 -4.83 2.21 -9.29
C ILE A 60 -4.28 3.06 -10.43
N GLY A 61 -3.57 2.45 -11.38
CA GLY A 61 -3.16 3.12 -12.62
C GLY A 61 -2.09 4.19 -12.46
N LEU A 62 -1.44 4.29 -11.30
CA LEU A 62 -0.41 5.29 -11.09
C LEU A 62 0.96 4.74 -11.44
N VAL A 63 1.70 5.49 -12.24
CA VAL A 63 3.09 5.17 -12.60
C VAL A 63 4.01 5.95 -11.67
N LEU A 64 4.64 5.25 -10.72
CA LEU A 64 5.62 5.84 -9.83
C LEU A 64 7.02 5.44 -10.27
N ASP A 65 8.00 6.23 -9.86
CA ASP A 65 9.41 5.94 -10.07
C ASP A 65 9.99 5.39 -8.78
N VAL A 66 11.06 4.60 -8.88
CA VAL A 66 11.73 4.07 -7.70
C VAL A 66 12.21 5.20 -6.76
N ARG A 67 12.50 6.38 -7.32
CA ARG A 67 12.92 7.54 -6.54
C ARG A 67 11.81 8.11 -5.67
N ASP A 68 10.56 7.76 -5.95
CA ASP A 68 9.44 8.17 -5.12
C ASP A 68 9.36 7.39 -3.81
N LEU A 69 10.04 6.24 -3.74
CA LEU A 69 10.02 5.39 -2.56
C LEU A 69 11.04 5.91 -1.55
N VAL A 70 10.55 6.59 -0.51
CA VAL A 70 11.39 7.35 0.42
C VAL A 70 11.64 6.65 1.76
N TRP A 71 11.04 5.47 1.95
CA TRP A 71 11.17 4.73 3.20
C TRP A 71 10.90 3.26 2.92
N GLN A 72 11.52 2.40 3.71
CA GLN A 72 11.36 0.95 3.57
C GLN A 72 11.42 0.29 4.94
N ALA A 73 10.56 -0.68 5.16
CA ALA A 73 10.58 -1.49 6.37
C ALA A 73 10.07 -2.89 6.04
N ARG A 74 10.27 -3.80 6.97
CA ARG A 74 9.90 -5.19 6.78
C ARG A 74 9.05 -5.69 7.93
N PHE A 75 8.07 -6.53 7.61
CA PHE A 75 7.34 -7.30 8.58
C PHE A 75 7.17 -8.71 8.01
N LYS A 76 7.84 -9.68 8.63
CA LYS A 76 7.87 -11.08 8.12
C LYS A 76 8.37 -11.07 6.67
N ARG A 77 7.59 -11.60 5.74
CA ARG A 77 7.95 -11.64 4.33
C ARG A 77 7.44 -10.46 3.52
N GLY A 78 6.80 -9.51 4.18
CA GLY A 78 6.30 -8.32 3.51
C GLY A 78 7.28 -7.17 3.58
N VAL A 79 7.45 -6.46 2.46
CA VAL A 79 8.27 -5.25 2.40
C VAL A 79 7.31 -4.07 2.23
N PHE A 80 7.49 -3.04 3.06
CA PHE A 80 6.62 -1.86 3.05
C PHE A 80 7.43 -0.64 2.63
N PHE A 81 6.86 0.13 1.73
CA PHE A 81 7.46 1.37 1.25
C PHE A 81 6.54 2.55 1.56
N ALA A 82 7.07 3.75 1.49
CA ALA A 82 6.27 4.97 1.57
C ALA A 82 6.63 5.90 0.43
N ALA A 83 5.63 6.62 -0.07
CA ALA A 83 5.80 7.65 -1.09
C ALA A 83 4.83 8.79 -0.83
N HIS A 84 5.26 10.02 -1.13
CA HIS A 84 4.44 11.22 -0.96
C HIS A 84 4.31 11.89 -2.31
N LEU A 85 3.07 12.01 -2.80
CA LEU A 85 2.76 12.66 -4.07
C LEU A 85 1.81 13.83 -3.82
N PRO A 86 1.71 14.77 -4.77
CA PRO A 86 0.78 15.88 -4.62
C PRO A 86 -0.67 15.40 -4.44
N GLU A 87 -1.45 16.19 -3.73
CA GLU A 87 -2.84 15.86 -3.43
C GLU A 87 -3.67 15.62 -4.69
N ASP A 88 -3.43 16.41 -5.74
CA ASP A 88 -4.18 16.31 -7.00
C ASP A 88 -3.84 15.05 -7.80
N THR A 89 -2.84 14.28 -7.38
CA THR A 89 -2.56 12.97 -7.98
C THR A 89 -3.78 12.06 -7.92
N ALA A 90 -4.68 12.27 -6.96
CA ALA A 90 -5.91 11.49 -6.85
C ALA A 90 -6.73 11.52 -8.15
N GLN A 91 -6.65 12.61 -8.91
CA GLN A 91 -7.39 12.74 -10.17
C GLN A 91 -6.86 11.81 -11.26
N LYS A 92 -5.66 11.27 -11.09
CA LYS A 92 -5.03 10.37 -12.06
C LYS A 92 -5.30 8.89 -11.74
N ILE A 93 -5.95 8.60 -10.63
CA ILE A 93 -6.19 7.22 -10.23
C ILE A 93 -7.25 6.61 -11.13
N VAL A 94 -6.93 5.43 -11.67
CA VAL A 94 -7.86 4.61 -12.44
C VAL A 94 -7.90 3.25 -11.77
N PHE A 95 -9.01 2.96 -11.09
CA PHE A 95 -9.14 1.72 -10.34
C PHE A 95 -9.18 0.53 -11.28
N GLY A 96 -8.42 -0.51 -10.91
CA GLY A 96 -8.38 -1.76 -11.68
C GLY A 96 -9.60 -2.63 -11.42
N SER A 97 -9.44 -3.94 -11.61
CA SER A 97 -10.57 -4.89 -11.56
C SER A 97 -10.67 -5.67 -10.25
N GLU A 98 -9.67 -5.62 -9.39
CA GLU A 98 -9.68 -6.38 -8.13
C GLU A 98 -10.06 -5.50 -6.96
N GLY A 99 -10.94 -6.02 -6.10
CA GLY A 99 -11.41 -5.29 -4.93
C GLY A 99 -12.68 -4.49 -5.22
N GLN A 100 -13.19 -3.82 -4.19
CA GLN A 100 -14.44 -3.08 -4.26
C GLN A 100 -14.26 -1.61 -4.60
N GLY A 101 -13.02 -1.11 -4.59
CA GLY A 101 -12.74 0.28 -4.90
C GLY A 101 -11.61 0.83 -4.04
N TRP A 102 -11.40 2.12 -4.15
CA TRP A 102 -10.37 2.83 -3.41
C TRP A 102 -10.97 4.07 -2.74
N LEU A 103 -10.30 4.53 -1.69
CA LEU A 103 -10.71 5.74 -0.99
C LEU A 103 -9.50 6.41 -0.37
N LEU A 104 -9.69 7.66 0.07
CA LEU A 104 -8.68 8.41 0.80
C LEU A 104 -9.13 8.55 2.25
N MET A 105 -8.18 8.48 3.16
CA MET A 105 -8.43 8.80 4.57
C MET A 105 -7.14 9.30 5.18
N THR A 106 -7.23 9.99 6.31
CA THR A 106 -6.01 10.39 7.00
C THR A 106 -5.32 9.16 7.56
N PRO A 107 -3.99 9.19 7.72
CA PRO A 107 -3.29 8.06 8.34
C PRO A 107 -3.85 7.70 9.72
N THR A 108 -4.23 8.71 10.51
CA THR A 108 -4.82 8.48 11.84
C THR A 108 -6.14 7.73 11.74
N GLU A 109 -7.00 8.11 10.78
CA GLU A 109 -8.24 7.39 10.54
C GLU A 109 -8.00 5.93 10.20
N TYR A 110 -6.99 5.68 9.34
CA TYR A 110 -6.69 4.32 8.92
C TYR A 110 -6.22 3.46 10.11
N VAL A 111 -5.27 3.97 10.90
CA VAL A 111 -4.71 3.17 12.00
C VAL A 111 -5.75 2.88 13.09
N GLN A 112 -6.79 3.70 13.18
CA GLN A 112 -7.88 3.51 14.16
C GLN A 112 -9.07 2.77 13.58
N HIS A 113 -9.07 2.49 12.29
CA HIS A 113 -10.23 1.90 11.62
C HIS A 113 -10.35 0.42 11.97
N PRO A 114 -11.54 -0.03 12.38
CA PRO A 114 -11.72 -1.45 12.77
C PRO A 114 -11.53 -2.42 11.61
N LYS A 115 -11.65 -1.96 10.38
CA LYS A 115 -11.44 -2.81 9.20
C LYS A 115 -10.04 -2.72 8.62
N ALA A 116 -9.15 -1.88 9.14
CA ALA A 116 -7.76 -1.86 8.68
C ALA A 116 -7.11 -3.21 8.98
N ILE A 117 -6.31 -3.71 8.03
CA ILE A 117 -5.56 -4.93 8.27
C ILE A 117 -4.54 -4.62 9.38
N PRO A 118 -4.53 -5.37 10.50
CA PRO A 118 -3.82 -4.95 11.72
C PRO A 118 -2.34 -4.67 11.53
N HIS A 119 -1.61 -5.56 10.85
CA HIS A 119 -0.17 -5.34 10.69
C HIS A 119 0.13 -4.21 9.71
N PHE A 120 -0.80 -3.88 8.80
CA PHE A 120 -0.66 -2.70 7.91
C PHE A 120 -0.85 -1.42 8.73
N ALA A 121 -1.83 -1.41 9.61
CA ALA A 121 -2.04 -0.26 10.50
C ALA A 121 -0.81 -0.03 11.39
N ASP A 122 -0.20 -1.12 11.89
CA ASP A 122 1.02 -1.01 12.69
C ASP A 122 2.17 -0.41 11.88
N MET A 123 2.28 -0.77 10.60
CA MET A 123 3.32 -0.21 9.73
C MET A 123 3.09 1.27 9.45
N VAL A 124 1.84 1.69 9.27
CA VAL A 124 1.52 3.11 9.11
C VAL A 124 1.91 3.87 10.38
N ARG A 125 1.56 3.33 11.55
CA ARG A 125 1.95 3.92 12.85
C ARG A 125 3.46 4.06 12.97
N ARG A 126 4.18 3.01 12.62
CA ARG A 126 5.65 2.99 12.67
C ARG A 126 6.24 4.06 11.76
N TYR A 127 5.71 4.20 10.55
CA TYR A 127 6.18 5.22 9.63
C TYR A 127 5.96 6.62 10.20
N LEU A 128 4.76 6.87 10.71
CA LEU A 128 4.45 8.18 11.28
C LEU A 128 5.41 8.53 12.43
N ASP A 129 5.70 7.56 13.29
CA ASP A 129 6.60 7.77 14.42
C ASP A 129 8.04 8.03 13.97
N GLN A 130 8.53 7.29 12.98
CA GLN A 130 9.92 7.38 12.53
C GLN A 130 10.18 8.57 11.62
N ALA A 131 9.26 8.85 10.71
CA ALA A 131 9.50 9.82 9.66
C ALA A 131 8.91 11.19 9.95
N LEU A 132 7.81 11.24 10.69
CA LEU A 132 7.05 12.46 10.92
C LEU A 132 6.95 12.83 12.39
N GLY A 133 7.40 11.95 13.26
CA GLY A 133 7.36 12.17 14.69
C GLY A 133 8.48 13.02 15.26
#